data_f9a3d5634453d849b0f831c960b24c25
#
_entry.id   f9a3d5634453d849b0f831c960b24c25
#
_cell.length_a   1.000
_cell.length_b   1.000
_cell.length_c   1.000
_cell.angle_alpha   90.00
_cell.angle_beta   90.00
_cell.angle_gamma   90.00
#
_symmetry.space_group_name_H-M   'P 1'
#
loop_
_entity.id
_entity.type
_entity.pdbx_description
1 polymer ?
#
loop_
_entity_poly.entity_id
_entity_poly.type
_entity_poly.pdbx_seq_one_letter_code
_entity_poly.pdbx_strand_id
1 'polypeptide(L)'
;MGLPEGSHGGAHGLEVSIQDSCVTRDVPEIYDGVRTVLGELGATVREMEYARDRARCCGCAPMIAAGDVRLGYEAMKKRAAESPCGTIVSYCASCRSAMRTGGRESLHLLDLIFSGNWTGRPTPPPDRSLRSWLNRWRTRQLLGKVPRLR
;
A
#
# COMPACT_ATOMS: atom_id res chain seq x y z
N MET A 1 -5.02 -5.92 -20.82
CA MET A 1 -6.06 -6.13 -19.77
C MET A 1 -6.33 -4.73 -19.23
N GLY A 2 -7.52 -4.17 -19.45
CA GLY A 2 -7.81 -2.77 -19.08
C GLY A 2 -8.13 -2.62 -17.60
N LEU A 3 -8.11 -1.39 -17.10
CA LEU A 3 -8.54 -1.05 -15.74
C LEU A 3 -10.01 -1.49 -15.53
N PRO A 4 -10.40 -1.90 -14.31
CA PRO A 4 -11.75 -2.33 -14.02
C PRO A 4 -12.76 -1.21 -14.26
N GLU A 5 -14.00 -1.57 -14.63
CA GLU A 5 -15.11 -0.62 -14.75
C GLU A 5 -15.28 0.19 -13.45
N GLY A 6 -15.53 1.49 -13.59
CA GLY A 6 -15.61 2.40 -12.45
C GLY A 6 -14.26 2.94 -11.96
N SER A 7 -13.18 2.68 -12.71
CA SER A 7 -11.90 3.34 -12.44
C SER A 7 -12.01 4.82 -12.81
N HIS A 8 -11.85 5.67 -11.81
CA HIS A 8 -11.88 7.14 -11.97
C HIS A 8 -10.54 7.77 -11.61
N GLY A 9 -9.54 6.92 -11.34
CA GLY A 9 -8.23 7.34 -10.91
C GLY A 9 -7.31 7.68 -12.07
N GLY A 10 -6.24 8.36 -11.75
CA GLY A 10 -5.15 8.66 -12.66
C GLY A 10 -3.94 9.06 -11.84
N ALA A 11 -2.76 8.74 -12.33
CA ALA A 11 -1.52 9.05 -11.66
C ALA A 11 -0.52 9.74 -12.60
N HIS A 12 -1.06 10.48 -13.59
CA HIS A 12 -0.24 11.17 -14.59
C HIS A 12 0.76 12.12 -13.96
N GLY A 13 2.02 11.94 -14.32
CA GLY A 13 3.13 12.75 -13.80
C GLY A 13 3.56 12.41 -12.38
N LEU A 14 2.99 11.36 -11.75
CA LEU A 14 3.40 10.89 -10.45
C LEU A 14 4.59 9.93 -10.57
N GLU A 15 5.72 10.28 -9.95
CA GLU A 15 6.83 9.35 -9.73
C GLU A 15 6.65 8.60 -8.41
N VAL A 16 6.68 7.28 -8.48
CA VAL A 16 6.45 6.41 -7.31
C VAL A 16 7.47 5.29 -7.23
N SER A 17 7.77 4.86 -6.01
CA SER A 17 8.36 3.55 -5.76
C SER A 17 7.30 2.57 -5.28
N ILE A 18 7.57 1.28 -5.42
CA ILE A 18 6.63 0.24 -4.99
C ILE A 18 7.21 -0.47 -3.77
N GLN A 19 6.42 -0.53 -2.69
CA GLN A 19 6.66 -1.46 -1.62
C GLN A 19 5.94 -2.77 -1.92
N ASP A 20 6.66 -3.72 -2.50
CA ASP A 20 6.13 -5.06 -2.72
C ASP A 20 5.88 -5.79 -1.40
N SER A 21 4.76 -6.48 -1.33
CA SER A 21 4.40 -7.23 -0.14
C SER A 21 5.23 -8.52 -0.03
N CYS A 22 5.81 -8.75 1.14
CA CYS A 22 6.60 -9.96 1.37
C CYS A 22 5.79 -11.26 1.27
N VAL A 23 4.47 -11.20 1.38
CA VAL A 23 3.59 -12.37 1.24
C VAL A 23 3.31 -12.76 -0.21
N THR A 24 3.68 -11.90 -1.17
CA THR A 24 3.52 -12.15 -2.61
C THR A 24 4.85 -12.37 -3.32
N ARG A 25 5.91 -12.63 -2.57
CA ARG A 25 7.28 -12.79 -3.10
C ARG A 25 7.38 -13.86 -4.17
N ASP A 26 6.67 -14.96 -3.98
CA ASP A 26 6.70 -16.13 -4.86
C ASP A 26 5.56 -16.11 -5.91
N VAL A 27 4.92 -14.94 -6.14
CA VAL A 27 3.80 -14.76 -7.06
C VAL A 27 4.09 -13.60 -8.00
N PRO A 28 4.90 -13.83 -9.07
CA PRO A 28 5.32 -12.78 -10.00
C PRO A 28 4.15 -12.05 -10.66
N GLU A 29 3.06 -12.72 -10.92
CA GLU A 29 1.86 -12.15 -11.55
C GLU A 29 1.28 -10.99 -10.74
N ILE A 30 1.43 -11.01 -9.41
CA ILE A 30 0.90 -9.95 -8.56
C ILE A 30 1.81 -8.71 -8.66
N TYR A 31 3.10 -8.85 -8.40
CA TYR A 31 3.97 -7.66 -8.38
C TYR A 31 4.22 -7.08 -9.76
N ASP A 32 4.18 -7.88 -10.83
CA ASP A 32 4.25 -7.39 -12.21
C ASP A 32 2.92 -6.78 -12.66
N GLY A 33 1.78 -7.37 -12.25
CA GLY A 33 0.46 -6.79 -12.47
C GLY A 33 0.30 -5.41 -11.85
N VAL A 34 0.84 -5.19 -10.65
CA VAL A 34 0.86 -3.86 -10.01
C VAL A 34 1.58 -2.82 -10.87
N ARG A 35 2.70 -3.19 -11.49
CA ARG A 35 3.48 -2.31 -12.38
C ARG A 35 2.71 -1.98 -13.64
N THR A 36 2.06 -2.98 -14.22
CA THR A 36 1.18 -2.81 -15.39
C THR A 36 0.06 -1.81 -15.09
N VAL A 37 -0.65 -2.01 -13.98
CA VAL A 37 -1.74 -1.11 -13.56
C VAL A 37 -1.23 0.32 -13.30
N LEU A 38 -0.08 0.49 -12.65
CA LEU A 38 0.50 1.82 -12.43
C LEU A 38 0.88 2.51 -13.74
N GLY A 39 1.41 1.76 -14.71
CA GLY A 39 1.68 2.27 -16.06
C GLY A 39 0.41 2.70 -16.79
N GLU A 40 -0.66 1.91 -16.73
CA GLU A 40 -1.97 2.25 -17.32
C GLU A 40 -2.59 3.50 -16.66
N LEU A 41 -2.32 3.73 -15.37
CA LEU A 41 -2.71 4.95 -14.65
C LEU A 41 -1.85 6.17 -14.99
N GLY A 42 -0.76 5.99 -15.74
CA GLY A 42 0.16 7.06 -16.14
C GLY A 42 1.23 7.42 -15.10
N ALA A 43 1.46 6.56 -14.10
CA ALA A 43 2.53 6.75 -13.12
C ALA A 43 3.88 6.29 -13.68
N THR A 44 4.96 6.97 -13.26
CA THR A 44 6.34 6.55 -13.53
C THR A 44 6.87 5.78 -12.32
N VAL A 45 7.18 4.50 -12.51
CA VAL A 45 7.71 3.65 -11.45
C VAL A 45 9.23 3.73 -11.39
N ARG A 46 9.77 4.08 -10.22
CA ARG A 46 11.20 4.02 -9.89
C ARG A 46 11.42 2.91 -8.87
N GLU A 47 12.01 1.82 -9.30
CA GLU A 47 12.20 0.64 -8.43
C GLU A 47 13.11 0.94 -7.24
N MET A 48 12.80 0.32 -6.12
CA MET A 48 13.72 0.24 -4.99
C MET A 48 14.79 -0.82 -5.29
N GLU A 49 15.96 -0.72 -4.67
CA GLU A 49 17.04 -1.72 -4.79
C GLU A 49 16.54 -3.15 -4.50
N TYR A 50 15.69 -3.29 -3.47
CA TYR A 50 15.06 -4.55 -3.08
C TYR A 50 13.59 -4.52 -3.44
N ALA A 51 13.27 -4.97 -4.65
CA ALA A 51 11.92 -5.02 -5.20
C ALA A 51 11.56 -6.46 -5.61
N ARG A 52 10.28 -6.69 -5.90
CA ARG A 52 9.72 -7.95 -6.41
C ARG A 52 10.00 -9.12 -5.45
N ASP A 53 10.57 -10.21 -5.93
CA ASP A 53 10.97 -11.40 -5.17
C ASP A 53 11.98 -11.11 -4.05
N ARG A 54 12.84 -10.10 -4.24
CA ARG A 54 13.82 -9.65 -3.25
C ARG A 54 13.29 -8.57 -2.31
N ALA A 55 12.02 -8.24 -2.36
CA ALA A 55 11.44 -7.18 -1.55
C ALA A 55 11.68 -7.40 -0.04
N ARG A 56 12.20 -6.38 0.63
CA ARG A 56 12.38 -6.38 2.08
C ARG A 56 11.04 -6.20 2.79
N CYS A 57 10.93 -6.78 3.98
CA CYS A 57 9.78 -6.58 4.84
C CYS A 57 9.60 -5.09 5.20
N CYS A 58 8.35 -4.64 5.18
CA CYS A 58 8.00 -3.26 5.56
C CYS A 58 8.17 -2.97 7.07
N GLY A 59 8.51 -3.96 7.89
CA GLY A 59 8.65 -3.81 9.33
C GLY A 59 7.34 -3.94 10.12
N CYS A 60 6.19 -4.04 9.46
CA CYS A 60 4.89 -4.17 10.13
C CYS A 60 4.52 -5.60 10.52
N ALA A 61 5.40 -6.57 10.29
CA ALA A 61 5.12 -7.96 10.61
C ALA A 61 4.88 -8.15 12.12
N PRO A 62 3.88 -8.95 12.49
CA PRO A 62 3.55 -9.20 13.90
C PRO A 62 4.73 -9.73 14.69
N MET A 63 5.64 -10.48 14.07
CA MET A 63 6.80 -11.06 14.74
C MET A 63 7.83 -10.02 15.18
N ILE A 64 8.05 -8.95 14.43
CA ILE A 64 8.97 -7.88 14.83
C ILE A 64 8.31 -6.96 15.85
N ALA A 65 7.07 -6.54 15.57
CA ALA A 65 6.35 -5.60 16.43
C ALA A 65 5.87 -6.24 17.76
N ALA A 66 5.69 -7.57 17.83
CA ALA A 66 5.34 -8.28 19.05
C ALA A 66 6.55 -8.55 19.95
N GLY A 67 7.75 -8.66 19.36
CA GLY A 67 8.98 -8.87 20.12
C GLY A 67 9.63 -7.56 20.60
N ASP A 68 9.79 -6.61 19.69
CA ASP A 68 10.35 -5.28 19.99
C ASP A 68 9.74 -4.22 19.07
N VAL A 69 8.88 -3.39 19.65
CA VAL A 69 8.20 -2.29 18.93
C VAL A 69 9.20 -1.28 18.36
N ARG A 70 10.31 -1.03 19.06
CA ARG A 70 11.33 -0.09 18.63
C ARG A 70 12.07 -0.61 17.40
N LEU A 71 12.44 -1.88 17.40
CA LEU A 71 13.06 -2.53 16.25
C LEU A 71 12.13 -2.52 15.01
N GLY A 72 10.83 -2.77 15.22
CA GLY A 72 9.83 -2.65 14.15
C GLY A 72 9.77 -1.25 13.55
N TYR A 73 9.83 -0.22 14.40
CA TYR A 73 9.81 1.18 13.96
C TYR A 73 11.08 1.55 13.18
N GLU A 74 12.25 1.13 13.64
CA GLU A 74 13.52 1.36 12.92
C GLU A 74 13.55 0.63 11.58
N ALA A 75 13.00 -0.58 11.49
CA ALA A 75 12.85 -1.30 10.23
C ALA A 75 11.94 -0.55 9.23
N MET A 76 10.81 0.02 9.70
CA MET A 76 9.91 0.85 8.88
C MET A 76 10.64 2.09 8.34
N LYS A 77 11.38 2.80 9.20
CA LYS A 77 12.16 3.97 8.79
C LYS A 77 13.21 3.62 7.74
N LYS A 78 14.00 2.58 8.02
CA LYS A 78 15.04 2.12 7.11
C LYS A 78 14.45 1.77 5.75
N ARG A 79 13.36 0.99 5.72
CA ARG A 79 12.72 0.60 4.47
C ARG A 79 12.13 1.78 3.71
N ALA A 80 11.48 2.71 4.41
CA ALA A 80 10.93 3.91 3.79
C ALA A 80 12.04 4.81 3.20
N ALA A 81 13.20 4.87 3.84
CA ALA A 81 14.35 5.64 3.37
C ALA A 81 15.00 5.06 2.10
N GLU A 82 14.83 3.77 1.82
CA GLU A 82 15.33 3.12 0.59
C GLU A 82 14.61 3.57 -0.68
N SER A 83 13.47 4.28 -0.56
CA SER A 83 12.72 4.78 -1.71
C SER A 83 13.45 5.93 -2.41
N PRO A 84 13.72 5.85 -3.72
CA PRO A 84 14.22 6.95 -4.51
C PRO A 84 13.17 8.05 -4.75
N CYS A 85 11.89 7.77 -4.50
CA CYS A 85 10.78 8.70 -4.69
C CYS A 85 10.25 9.25 -3.36
N GLY A 86 9.58 10.41 -3.42
CA GLY A 86 8.86 10.98 -2.28
C GLY A 86 7.63 10.15 -1.88
N THR A 87 7.01 9.48 -2.85
CA THR A 87 5.78 8.71 -2.69
C THR A 87 6.03 7.22 -2.92
N ILE A 88 5.50 6.39 -2.03
CA ILE A 88 5.55 4.92 -2.13
C ILE A 88 4.13 4.39 -2.34
N VAL A 89 3.93 3.56 -3.35
CA VAL A 89 2.67 2.82 -3.55
C VAL A 89 2.80 1.43 -2.95
N SER A 90 1.76 0.98 -2.28
CA SER A 90 1.64 -0.38 -1.76
C SER A 90 0.27 -0.95 -2.12
N TYR A 91 0.22 -2.25 -2.37
CA TYR A 91 -1.02 -3.02 -2.55
C TYR A 91 -1.39 -3.84 -1.29
N CYS A 92 -0.70 -3.59 -0.21
CA CYS A 92 -0.96 -4.14 1.12
C CYS A 92 -1.20 -2.99 2.11
N ALA A 93 -2.35 -2.97 2.78
CA ALA A 93 -2.71 -1.92 3.72
C ALA A 93 -1.73 -1.78 4.90
N SER A 94 -1.18 -2.91 5.39
CA SER A 94 -0.18 -2.89 6.44
C SER A 94 1.14 -2.29 5.96
N CYS A 95 1.57 -2.61 4.73
CA CYS A 95 2.77 -2.03 4.14
C CYS A 95 2.62 -0.52 3.90
N ARG A 96 1.46 -0.07 3.39
CA ARG A 96 1.14 1.36 3.27
C ARG A 96 1.29 2.08 4.62
N SER A 97 0.69 1.52 5.67
CA SER A 97 0.77 2.07 7.03
C SER A 97 2.21 2.12 7.54
N ALA A 98 3.01 1.07 7.29
CA ALA A 98 4.39 0.99 7.70
C ALA A 98 5.27 2.03 7.00
N MET A 99 5.15 2.20 5.69
CA MET A 99 5.92 3.19 4.93
C MET A 99 5.61 4.62 5.39
N ARG A 100 4.34 4.90 5.69
CA ARG A 100 3.95 6.19 6.24
C ARG A 100 4.50 6.41 7.65
N THR A 101 4.43 5.41 8.51
CA THR A 101 5.04 5.44 9.84
C THR A 101 6.56 5.63 9.76
N GLY A 102 7.19 5.08 8.72
CA GLY A 102 8.60 5.25 8.42
C GLY A 102 8.99 6.63 7.87
N GLY A 103 8.02 7.53 7.63
CA GLY A 103 8.26 8.93 7.25
C GLY A 103 8.19 9.21 5.75
N ARG A 104 7.65 8.32 4.94
CA ARG A 104 7.38 8.57 3.51
C ARG A 104 5.89 8.68 3.24
N GLU A 105 5.49 9.53 2.29
CA GLU A 105 4.13 9.50 1.77
C GLU A 105 3.86 8.11 1.18
N SER A 106 2.71 7.54 1.52
CA SER A 106 2.38 6.21 1.02
C SER A 106 0.90 6.09 0.68
N LEU A 107 0.64 5.65 -0.54
CA LEU A 107 -0.68 5.46 -1.14
C LEU A 107 -0.99 3.97 -1.27
N HIS A 108 -2.26 3.62 -1.20
CA HIS A 108 -2.68 2.28 -1.59
C HIS A 108 -2.98 2.25 -3.09
N LEU A 109 -2.66 1.16 -3.78
CA LEU A 109 -2.95 1.01 -5.21
C LEU A 109 -4.43 1.28 -5.53
N LEU A 110 -5.34 0.81 -4.69
CA LEU A 110 -6.78 1.03 -4.87
C LEU A 110 -7.17 2.52 -4.74
N ASP A 111 -6.42 3.31 -3.97
CA ASP A 111 -6.67 4.75 -3.89
C ASP A 111 -6.40 5.41 -5.26
N LEU A 112 -5.38 4.96 -5.98
CA LEU A 112 -5.05 5.44 -7.32
C LEU A 112 -6.05 4.99 -8.39
N ILE A 113 -6.60 3.78 -8.25
CA ILE A 113 -7.56 3.22 -9.20
C ILE A 113 -8.93 3.89 -9.06
N PHE A 114 -9.42 4.05 -7.84
CA PHE A 114 -10.82 4.42 -7.57
C PHE A 114 -11.03 5.84 -7.05
N SER A 115 -9.96 6.56 -6.70
CA SER A 115 -10.09 7.93 -6.21
C SER A 115 -9.59 8.93 -7.26
N GLY A 116 -10.52 9.64 -7.92
CA GLY A 116 -10.18 10.71 -8.87
C GLY A 116 -9.45 11.91 -8.25
N ASN A 117 -9.30 11.97 -6.93
CA ASN A 117 -8.75 13.11 -6.20
C ASN A 117 -7.81 12.69 -5.05
N TRP A 118 -6.90 11.73 -5.31
CA TRP A 118 -5.95 11.23 -4.32
C TRP A 118 -4.94 12.30 -3.84
N THR A 119 -4.63 13.30 -4.68
CA THR A 119 -3.69 14.39 -4.37
C THR A 119 -4.22 15.37 -3.32
N GLY A 120 -5.55 15.47 -3.15
CA GLY A 120 -6.17 16.39 -2.20
C GLY A 120 -6.54 15.78 -0.85
N ARG A 121 -6.38 14.48 -0.68
CA ARG A 121 -6.71 13.79 0.57
C ARG A 121 -5.44 13.38 1.29
N PRO A 122 -5.08 14.07 2.40
CA PRO A 122 -4.04 13.53 3.26
C PRO A 122 -4.46 12.13 3.67
N THR A 123 -3.63 11.15 3.36
CA THR A 123 -3.85 9.77 3.82
C THR A 123 -3.97 9.80 5.34
N PRO A 124 -5.11 9.41 5.94
CA PRO A 124 -5.23 9.45 7.39
C PRO A 124 -4.11 8.61 8.01
N PRO A 125 -3.52 9.09 9.11
CA PRO A 125 -2.53 8.30 9.83
C PRO A 125 -3.14 6.94 10.19
N PRO A 126 -2.33 5.87 10.29
CA PRO A 126 -2.82 4.58 10.71
C PRO A 126 -3.46 4.73 12.08
N ASP A 127 -4.79 4.64 12.11
CA ASP A 127 -5.56 4.73 13.34
C ASP A 127 -5.49 3.37 14.05
N ARG A 128 -4.70 3.29 15.10
CA ARG A 128 -4.59 2.12 16.00
C ARG A 128 -5.55 2.21 17.20
N SER A 129 -6.46 3.19 17.21
CA SER A 129 -7.38 3.44 18.29
C SER A 129 -8.58 2.48 18.28
N LEU A 130 -9.37 2.52 19.35
CA LEU A 130 -10.69 1.88 19.45
C LEU A 130 -11.61 2.24 18.26
N ARG A 131 -11.41 3.41 17.67
CA ARG A 131 -12.14 3.89 16.49
C ARG A 131 -11.87 3.01 15.26
N SER A 132 -10.62 2.56 15.05
CA SER A 132 -10.29 1.61 13.99
C SER A 132 -11.01 0.28 14.17
N TRP A 133 -11.11 -0.20 15.40
CA TRP A 133 -11.85 -1.42 15.72
C TRP A 133 -13.36 -1.24 15.46
N LEU A 134 -13.96 -0.15 15.89
CA LEU A 134 -15.36 0.19 15.62
C LEU A 134 -15.65 0.31 14.12
N ASN A 135 -14.74 0.91 13.35
CA ASN A 135 -14.87 1.01 11.89
C ASN A 135 -14.87 -0.37 11.24
N ARG A 136 -13.96 -1.27 11.65
CA ARG A 136 -13.92 -2.66 11.16
C ARG A 136 -15.22 -3.41 11.49
N TRP A 137 -15.73 -3.24 12.70
CA TRP A 137 -16.99 -3.84 13.10
C TRP A 137 -18.17 -3.31 12.26
N ARG A 138 -18.26 -1.99 12.06
CA ARG A 138 -19.27 -1.37 11.20
C ARG A 138 -19.18 -1.87 9.76
N THR A 139 -17.99 -1.90 9.19
CA THR A 139 -17.75 -2.41 7.83
C THR A 139 -18.20 -3.87 7.72
N ARG A 140 -17.90 -4.72 8.70
CA ARG A 140 -18.37 -6.11 8.73
C ARG A 140 -19.90 -6.21 8.72
N GLN A 141 -20.60 -5.34 9.46
CA GLN A 141 -22.07 -5.30 9.46
C GLN A 141 -22.65 -4.87 8.11
N LEU A 142 -21.97 -3.92 7.43
CA LEU A 142 -22.37 -3.49 6.09
C LEU A 142 -22.12 -4.58 5.05
N LEU A 143 -20.95 -5.22 5.06
CA LEU A 143 -20.60 -6.30 4.14
C LEU A 143 -21.47 -7.55 4.34
N GLY A 144 -21.95 -7.81 5.55
CA GLY A 144 -22.89 -8.90 5.81
C GLY A 144 -24.26 -8.72 5.15
N LYS A 145 -24.58 -7.51 4.68
CA LYS A 145 -25.79 -7.17 3.94
C LYS A 145 -25.62 -7.20 2.42
N VAL A 146 -24.38 -7.35 1.93
CA VAL A 146 -24.10 -7.47 0.50
C VAL A 146 -24.34 -8.90 0.06
N PRO A 147 -25.17 -9.15 -0.96
CA PRO A 147 -25.36 -10.50 -1.50
C PRO A 147 -24.02 -11.08 -1.95
N ARG A 148 -23.72 -12.30 -1.55
CA ARG A 148 -22.54 -13.01 -2.05
C ARG A 148 -22.76 -13.25 -3.55
N LEU A 149 -21.91 -12.67 -4.38
CA LEU A 149 -21.82 -13.05 -5.78
C LEU A 149 -21.45 -14.56 -5.82
N ARG A 150 -22.30 -15.35 -6.45
CA ARG A 150 -22.08 -16.79 -6.69
C ARG A 150 -21.16 -16.95 -7.87
#